data_64f6519e8a0a39050a3089a11994b2be
#
_entry.id   64f6519e8a0a39050a3089a11994b2be
#
_cell.length_a   1.000
_cell.length_b   1.000
_cell.length_c   1.000
_cell.angle_alpha   90.00
_cell.angle_beta   90.00
_cell.angle_gamma   90.00
#
_symmetry.space_group_name_H-M   'P 1'
#
loop_
_entity.id
_entity.type
_entity.pdbx_description
1 polymer ?
#
loop_
_entity_poly.entity_id
_entity_poly.type
_entity_poly.pdbx_seq_one_letter_code
_entity_poly.pdbx_strand_id
1 'polypeptide(L)'
;MAGNRVLLWRHGQTDWNMSNRFQGHSDIPLNDVGRYQAQHAAQILVSMHPTAIISSDLGRAYETAKMLADLTGLSISTDENLRETNGGLWEGKTGTENRAEDFQNFIRWIDGDDNPAGTTGEKRSEVAARAVNVINKALEGKSEQLLVVATHGGTARCVLGHLLQLPLTHWGVIGGLSNASWSILERNPRQWNLVEHNAGSIPEPVYGEESGAPSVQ
;
A
#
# COMPACT_ATOMS: atom_id res chain seq x y z
N MET A 1 24.05 4.80 15.25
CA MET A 1 23.39 3.49 15.11
C MET A 1 22.34 3.65 14.02
N ALA A 2 22.29 2.73 13.07
CA ALA A 2 21.27 2.74 12.04
C ALA A 2 19.89 2.56 12.67
N GLY A 3 18.90 3.31 12.17
CA GLY A 3 17.52 3.19 12.64
C GLY A 3 16.80 1.99 12.02
N ASN A 4 15.61 1.70 12.52
CA ASN A 4 14.72 0.75 11.85
C ASN A 4 14.27 1.33 10.50
N ARG A 5 14.15 0.47 9.50
CA ARG A 5 13.62 0.79 8.17
C ARG A 5 12.35 -0.01 7.93
N VAL A 6 11.38 0.62 7.28
CA VAL A 6 10.13 0.01 6.83
C VAL A 6 10.08 0.13 5.32
N LEU A 7 9.94 -1.01 4.64
CA LEU A 7 9.73 -1.09 3.22
C LEU A 7 8.26 -1.46 2.97
N LEU A 8 7.48 -0.48 2.50
CA LEU A 8 6.09 -0.68 2.11
C LEU A 8 6.06 -1.18 0.68
N TRP A 9 5.63 -2.41 0.46
CA TRP A 9 5.62 -3.09 -0.83
C TRP A 9 4.19 -3.31 -1.30
N ARG A 10 3.79 -2.68 -2.40
CA ARG A 10 2.48 -2.90 -3.00
C ARG A 10 2.45 -4.25 -3.71
N HIS A 11 1.32 -4.96 -3.62
CA HIS A 11 1.09 -6.20 -4.36
C HIS A 11 1.26 -6.04 -5.88
N GLY A 12 1.57 -7.14 -6.57
CA GLY A 12 1.62 -7.22 -8.03
C GLY A 12 0.25 -6.94 -8.68
N GLN A 13 0.22 -6.85 -9.99
CA GLN A 13 -0.98 -6.53 -10.77
C GLN A 13 -2.08 -7.60 -10.60
N THR A 14 -3.32 -7.14 -10.56
CA THR A 14 -4.56 -7.93 -10.66
C THR A 14 -5.35 -7.49 -11.90
N ASP A 15 -6.35 -8.27 -12.32
CA ASP A 15 -7.23 -7.87 -13.44
C ASP A 15 -8.06 -6.63 -13.10
N TRP A 16 -8.33 -6.38 -11.82
CA TRP A 16 -9.01 -5.16 -11.40
C TRP A 16 -8.09 -3.93 -11.44
N ASN A 17 -6.77 -4.10 -11.29
CA ASN A 17 -5.83 -3.01 -11.57
C ASN A 17 -5.87 -2.62 -13.06
N MET A 18 -5.87 -3.62 -13.97
CA MET A 18 -5.93 -3.36 -15.41
C MET A 18 -7.23 -2.65 -15.83
N SER A 19 -8.34 -2.98 -15.18
CA SER A 19 -9.65 -2.39 -15.47
C SER A 19 -9.98 -1.16 -14.60
N ASN A 20 -9.02 -0.65 -13.82
CA ASN A 20 -9.15 0.50 -12.94
C ASN A 20 -10.35 0.39 -11.97
N ARG A 21 -10.59 -0.80 -11.42
CA ARG A 21 -11.65 -1.03 -10.43
C ARG A 21 -11.11 -0.93 -9.02
N PHE A 22 -11.88 -0.28 -8.16
CA PHE A 22 -11.59 -0.20 -6.73
C PHE A 22 -11.68 -1.59 -6.10
N GLN A 23 -10.57 -2.10 -5.55
CA GLN A 23 -10.54 -3.47 -5.02
C GLN A 23 -10.99 -3.56 -3.55
N GLY A 24 -10.49 -2.63 -2.74
CA GLY A 24 -10.77 -2.64 -1.30
C GLY A 24 -10.50 -3.98 -0.65
N HIS A 25 -11.47 -4.51 0.06
CA HIS A 25 -11.42 -5.81 0.72
C HIS A 25 -11.81 -6.99 -0.18
N SER A 26 -12.28 -6.74 -1.41
CA SER A 26 -12.52 -7.81 -2.40
C SER A 26 -11.19 -8.49 -2.73
N ASP A 27 -11.13 -9.82 -2.57
CA ASP A 27 -9.89 -10.58 -2.71
C ASP A 27 -9.69 -11.07 -4.15
N ILE A 28 -9.22 -10.16 -5.00
CA ILE A 28 -8.89 -10.43 -6.41
C ILE A 28 -7.46 -10.96 -6.49
N PRO A 29 -7.22 -12.12 -7.12
CA PRO A 29 -5.89 -12.72 -7.21
C PRO A 29 -4.94 -11.94 -8.11
N LEU A 30 -3.64 -12.16 -7.95
CA LEU A 30 -2.65 -11.70 -8.91
C LEU A 30 -2.93 -12.34 -10.28
N ASN A 31 -2.77 -11.56 -11.34
CA ASN A 31 -2.68 -12.11 -12.70
C ASN A 31 -1.23 -12.53 -13.01
N ASP A 32 -0.97 -13.08 -14.21
CA ASP A 32 0.36 -13.55 -14.58
C ASP A 32 1.41 -12.44 -14.60
N VAL A 33 1.02 -11.23 -15.02
CA VAL A 33 1.88 -10.04 -14.97
C VAL A 33 2.22 -9.69 -13.53
N GLY A 34 1.24 -9.71 -12.63
CA GLY A 34 1.46 -9.42 -11.22
C GLY A 34 2.39 -10.41 -10.53
N ARG A 35 2.27 -11.70 -10.85
CA ARG A 35 3.20 -12.73 -10.37
C ARG A 35 4.62 -12.48 -10.86
N TYR A 36 4.78 -12.18 -12.15
CA TYR A 36 6.07 -11.82 -12.73
C TYR A 36 6.68 -10.58 -12.07
N GLN A 37 5.88 -9.51 -11.89
CA GLN A 37 6.29 -8.29 -11.20
C GLN A 37 6.76 -8.56 -9.77
N ALA A 38 5.98 -9.32 -9.00
CA ALA A 38 6.31 -9.69 -7.63
C ALA A 38 7.61 -10.50 -7.54
N GLN A 39 7.80 -11.47 -8.43
CA GLN A 39 9.01 -12.28 -8.50
C GLN A 39 10.24 -11.44 -8.83
N HIS A 40 10.13 -10.53 -9.80
CA HIS A 40 11.22 -9.64 -10.19
C HIS A 40 11.60 -8.68 -9.05
N ALA A 41 10.60 -8.05 -8.41
CA ALA A 41 10.82 -7.19 -7.26
C ALA A 41 11.49 -7.94 -6.09
N ALA A 42 11.05 -9.18 -5.80
CA ALA A 42 11.63 -10.00 -4.74
C ALA A 42 13.13 -10.26 -4.94
N GLN A 43 13.58 -10.47 -6.20
CA GLN A 43 15.01 -10.63 -6.52
C GLN A 43 15.85 -9.38 -6.21
N ILE A 44 15.25 -8.20 -6.31
CA ILE A 44 15.92 -6.94 -5.91
C ILE A 44 15.88 -6.82 -4.37
N LEU A 45 14.72 -7.05 -3.77
CA LEU A 45 14.51 -6.87 -2.34
C LEU A 45 15.35 -7.82 -1.47
N VAL A 46 15.64 -9.04 -1.95
CA VAL A 46 16.51 -9.98 -1.22
C VAL A 46 17.92 -9.41 -1.00
N SER A 47 18.43 -8.61 -1.94
CA SER A 47 19.75 -7.97 -1.81
C SER A 47 19.80 -6.86 -0.74
N MET A 48 18.65 -6.38 -0.29
CA MET A 48 18.53 -5.39 0.79
C MET A 48 18.62 -6.03 2.18
N HIS A 49 18.68 -7.37 2.27
CA HIS A 49 18.77 -8.14 3.51
C HIS A 49 17.62 -7.85 4.49
N PRO A 50 16.35 -8.08 4.10
CA PRO A 50 15.22 -7.90 4.99
C PRO A 50 15.34 -8.83 6.21
N THR A 51 14.88 -8.35 7.36
CA THR A 51 14.96 -9.07 8.63
C THR A 51 13.63 -9.66 9.09
N ALA A 52 12.52 -9.14 8.54
CA ALA A 52 11.17 -9.62 8.83
C ALA A 52 10.22 -9.28 7.67
N ILE A 53 9.19 -10.10 7.49
CA ILE A 53 8.12 -9.88 6.51
C ILE A 53 6.77 -9.96 7.22
N ILE A 54 5.97 -8.91 7.09
CA ILE A 54 4.56 -8.92 7.44
C ILE A 54 3.72 -8.63 6.20
N SER A 55 2.51 -9.14 6.13
CA SER A 55 1.65 -8.99 4.95
C SER A 55 0.21 -8.77 5.33
N SER A 56 -0.52 -8.01 4.51
CA SER A 56 -1.97 -8.16 4.45
C SER A 56 -2.32 -9.63 4.21
N ASP A 57 -3.43 -10.06 4.79
CA ASP A 57 -3.97 -11.41 4.61
C ASP A 57 -4.69 -11.61 3.28
N LEU A 58 -4.97 -10.52 2.51
CA LEU A 58 -5.54 -10.63 1.18
C LEU A 58 -4.56 -11.34 0.23
N GLY A 59 -5.09 -12.30 -0.54
CA GLY A 59 -4.32 -13.24 -1.34
C GLY A 59 -3.28 -12.57 -2.25
N ARG A 60 -3.63 -11.45 -2.91
CA ARG A 60 -2.72 -10.69 -3.78
C ARG A 60 -1.48 -10.15 -3.05
N ALA A 61 -1.63 -9.69 -1.82
CA ALA A 61 -0.50 -9.18 -1.02
C ALA A 61 0.31 -10.33 -0.43
N TYR A 62 -0.36 -11.37 0.08
CA TYR A 62 0.29 -12.57 0.60
C TYR A 62 1.12 -13.29 -0.48
N GLU A 63 0.56 -13.50 -1.67
CA GLU A 63 1.27 -14.12 -2.80
C GLU A 63 2.48 -13.29 -3.22
N THR A 64 2.36 -11.95 -3.20
CA THR A 64 3.49 -11.05 -3.44
C THR A 64 4.58 -11.24 -2.38
N ALA A 65 4.23 -11.21 -1.09
CA ALA A 65 5.18 -11.42 0.01
C ALA A 65 5.87 -12.78 -0.06
N LYS A 66 5.13 -13.81 -0.50
CA LYS A 66 5.64 -15.18 -0.63
C LYS A 66 6.83 -15.27 -1.59
N MET A 67 6.88 -14.48 -2.66
CA MET A 67 8.01 -14.47 -3.58
C MET A 67 9.32 -14.09 -2.88
N LEU A 68 9.26 -13.15 -1.93
CA LEU A 68 10.43 -12.76 -1.14
C LEU A 68 10.74 -13.75 0.00
N ALA A 69 9.72 -14.28 0.64
CA ALA A 69 9.86 -15.28 1.70
C ALA A 69 10.57 -16.54 1.20
N ASP A 70 10.22 -17.01 0.00
CA ASP A 70 10.82 -18.16 -0.64
C ASP A 70 12.32 -17.95 -0.94
N LEU A 71 12.76 -16.71 -1.20
CA LEU A 71 14.17 -16.38 -1.46
C LEU A 71 14.98 -16.15 -0.17
N THR A 72 14.33 -15.65 0.89
CA THR A 72 15.01 -15.27 2.14
C THR A 72 14.97 -16.34 3.22
N GLY A 73 14.02 -17.29 3.12
CA GLY A 73 13.70 -18.23 4.18
C GLY A 73 12.96 -17.61 5.37
N LEU A 74 12.57 -16.34 5.29
CA LEU A 74 11.81 -15.66 6.34
C LEU A 74 10.36 -16.13 6.35
N SER A 75 9.78 -16.27 7.54
CA SER A 75 8.34 -16.52 7.70
C SER A 75 7.54 -15.23 7.44
N ILE A 76 6.32 -15.38 6.92
CA ILE A 76 5.37 -14.29 6.75
C ILE A 76 4.39 -14.29 7.93
N SER A 77 4.26 -13.17 8.62
CA SER A 77 3.15 -12.92 9.54
C SER A 77 2.06 -12.14 8.82
N THR A 78 0.83 -12.63 8.82
CA THR A 78 -0.31 -11.92 8.19
C THR A 78 -1.12 -11.14 9.22
N ASP A 79 -1.65 -9.97 8.82
CA ASP A 79 -2.53 -9.15 9.66
C ASP A 79 -3.59 -8.46 8.78
N GLU A 80 -4.86 -8.62 9.12
CA GLU A 80 -5.98 -7.98 8.41
C GLU A 80 -5.94 -6.45 8.48
N ASN A 81 -5.28 -5.89 9.49
CA ASN A 81 -5.10 -4.44 9.61
C ASN A 81 -4.13 -3.86 8.57
N LEU A 82 -3.50 -4.71 7.73
CA LEU A 82 -2.72 -4.29 6.57
C LEU A 82 -3.50 -4.36 5.25
N ARG A 83 -4.80 -4.73 5.27
CA ARG A 83 -5.67 -4.73 4.09
C ARG A 83 -5.77 -3.35 3.47
N GLU A 84 -6.16 -3.31 2.20
CA GLU A 84 -6.49 -2.07 1.48
C GLU A 84 -7.62 -1.31 2.21
N THR A 85 -7.78 -0.04 1.88
CA THR A 85 -8.94 0.74 2.30
C THR A 85 -10.22 0.00 1.93
N ASN A 86 -11.09 -0.27 2.90
CA ASN A 86 -12.43 -0.74 2.58
C ASN A 86 -13.16 0.32 1.77
N GLY A 87 -13.49 -0.01 0.53
CA GLY A 87 -14.08 0.92 -0.43
C GLY A 87 -15.60 1.09 -0.27
N GLY A 88 -16.23 0.31 0.60
CA GLY A 88 -17.68 0.35 0.75
C GLY A 88 -18.39 0.13 -0.59
N LEU A 89 -19.31 1.05 -0.94
CA LEU A 89 -20.09 0.96 -2.19
C LEU A 89 -19.26 1.19 -3.48
N TRP A 90 -17.98 1.54 -3.36
CA TRP A 90 -17.11 1.74 -4.52
C TRP A 90 -16.41 0.46 -4.99
N GLU A 91 -16.38 -0.59 -4.17
CA GLU A 91 -15.71 -1.83 -4.55
C GLU A 91 -16.31 -2.46 -5.82
N GLY A 92 -15.43 -2.89 -6.72
CA GLY A 92 -15.78 -3.46 -8.02
C GLY A 92 -16.13 -2.44 -9.10
N LYS A 93 -16.25 -1.17 -8.76
CA LYS A 93 -16.55 -0.08 -9.70
C LYS A 93 -15.28 0.68 -10.09
N THR A 94 -15.31 1.28 -11.28
CA THR A 94 -14.29 2.24 -11.71
C THR A 94 -14.54 3.60 -11.06
N GLY A 95 -13.55 4.48 -11.00
CA GLY A 95 -13.76 5.82 -10.47
C GLY A 95 -14.69 6.66 -11.35
N THR A 96 -14.78 6.40 -12.67
CA THR A 96 -15.79 7.03 -13.50
C THR A 96 -17.20 6.65 -13.05
N GLU A 97 -17.43 5.35 -12.77
CA GLU A 97 -18.71 4.87 -12.22
C GLU A 97 -18.96 5.46 -10.82
N ASN A 98 -17.95 5.42 -9.93
CA ASN A 98 -18.05 5.98 -8.58
C ASN A 98 -18.34 7.49 -8.61
N ARG A 99 -17.65 8.23 -9.48
CA ARG A 99 -17.90 9.66 -9.66
C ARG A 99 -19.31 9.96 -10.17
N ALA A 100 -19.85 9.12 -11.04
CA ALA A 100 -21.20 9.30 -11.57
C ALA A 100 -22.30 8.98 -10.53
N GLU A 101 -22.07 7.96 -9.71
CA GLU A 101 -23.08 7.47 -8.75
C GLU A 101 -23.00 8.17 -7.38
N ASP A 102 -21.79 8.62 -6.96
CA ASP A 102 -21.51 9.18 -5.63
C ASP A 102 -20.65 10.46 -5.71
N PHE A 103 -21.03 11.38 -6.60
CA PHE A 103 -20.24 12.56 -6.98
C PHE A 103 -19.73 13.36 -5.77
N GLN A 104 -20.60 13.70 -4.82
CA GLN A 104 -20.25 14.56 -3.69
C GLN A 104 -19.20 13.91 -2.78
N ASN A 105 -19.40 12.64 -2.44
CA ASN A 105 -18.47 11.90 -1.59
C ASN A 105 -17.14 11.63 -2.32
N PHE A 106 -17.21 11.29 -3.62
CA PHE A 106 -16.03 11.02 -4.45
C PHE A 106 -15.14 12.26 -4.61
N ILE A 107 -15.71 13.43 -4.87
CA ILE A 107 -14.94 14.68 -4.98
C ILE A 107 -14.27 15.03 -3.65
N ARG A 108 -15.00 14.98 -2.54
CA ARG A 108 -14.44 15.20 -1.20
C ARG A 108 -13.28 14.26 -0.90
N TRP A 109 -13.42 12.98 -1.28
CA TRP A 109 -12.36 11.99 -1.15
C TRP A 109 -11.11 12.38 -1.95
N ILE A 110 -11.26 12.82 -3.21
CA ILE A 110 -10.14 13.28 -4.05
C ILE A 110 -9.49 14.53 -3.46
N ASP A 111 -10.29 15.48 -2.97
CA ASP A 111 -9.81 16.73 -2.38
C ASP A 111 -9.09 16.53 -1.03
N GLY A 112 -9.08 15.31 -0.51
CA GLY A 112 -8.34 14.95 0.71
C GLY A 112 -9.13 15.05 2.00
N ASP A 113 -10.46 15.16 1.93
CA ASP A 113 -11.32 15.07 3.09
C ASP A 113 -11.24 13.66 3.72
N ASP A 114 -11.39 13.62 5.04
CA ASP A 114 -11.43 12.35 5.79
C ASP A 114 -12.84 11.77 5.86
N ASN A 115 -13.52 11.70 4.71
CA ASN A 115 -14.81 11.01 4.60
C ASN A 115 -14.64 9.52 4.30
N PRO A 116 -15.61 8.66 4.66
CA PRO A 116 -15.54 7.24 4.35
C PRO A 116 -15.54 7.00 2.84
N ALA A 117 -14.69 6.11 2.34
CA ALA A 117 -14.72 5.64 0.97
C ALA A 117 -16.08 4.98 0.68
N GLY A 118 -16.69 5.29 -0.47
CA GLY A 118 -17.98 4.71 -0.86
C GLY A 118 -19.05 4.79 0.22
N THR A 119 -19.08 5.86 0.98
CA THR A 119 -20.05 6.16 2.05
C THR A 119 -20.03 5.19 3.23
N THR A 120 -19.83 3.90 3.01
CA THR A 120 -19.87 2.84 4.03
C THR A 120 -18.51 2.20 4.32
N GLY A 121 -17.46 2.62 3.63
CA GLY A 121 -16.12 2.10 3.80
C GLY A 121 -15.32 2.82 4.90
N GLU A 122 -14.00 2.77 4.80
CA GLU A 122 -13.08 3.36 5.77
C GLU A 122 -12.68 4.79 5.42
N LYS A 123 -12.32 5.54 6.44
CA LYS A 123 -11.60 6.81 6.32
C LYS A 123 -10.10 6.57 6.19
N ARG A 124 -9.39 7.49 5.55
CA ARG A 124 -7.93 7.41 5.44
C ARG A 124 -7.23 7.43 6.81
N SER A 125 -7.74 8.19 7.76
CA SER A 125 -7.21 8.22 9.13
C SER A 125 -7.34 6.88 9.86
N GLU A 126 -8.43 6.15 9.63
CA GLU A 126 -8.66 4.82 10.21
C GLU A 126 -7.70 3.79 9.62
N VAL A 127 -7.54 3.80 8.28
CA VAL A 127 -6.57 2.95 7.57
C VAL A 127 -5.14 3.19 8.08
N ALA A 128 -4.74 4.45 8.21
CA ALA A 128 -3.42 4.80 8.74
C ALA A 128 -3.24 4.28 10.17
N ALA A 129 -4.22 4.51 11.03
CA ALA A 129 -4.14 4.12 12.45
C ALA A 129 -3.97 2.59 12.61
N ARG A 130 -4.78 1.78 11.89
CA ARG A 130 -4.67 0.32 11.98
C ARG A 130 -3.35 -0.21 11.43
N ALA A 131 -2.92 0.25 10.26
CA ALA A 131 -1.71 -0.25 9.63
C ALA A 131 -0.43 0.18 10.37
N VAL A 132 -0.36 1.44 10.83
CA VAL A 132 0.79 1.93 11.62
C VAL A 132 0.89 1.20 12.97
N ASN A 133 -0.23 0.86 13.61
CA ASN A 133 -0.21 0.08 14.84
C ASN A 133 0.45 -1.30 14.64
N VAL A 134 0.15 -2.01 13.53
CA VAL A 134 0.81 -3.28 13.19
C VAL A 134 2.31 -3.10 12.98
N ILE A 135 2.71 -2.08 12.21
CA ILE A 135 4.12 -1.76 11.96
C ILE A 135 4.87 -1.47 13.26
N ASN A 136 4.29 -0.64 14.14
CA ASN A 136 4.90 -0.32 15.42
C ASN A 136 5.07 -1.55 16.31
N LYS A 137 4.07 -2.42 16.40
CA LYS A 137 4.16 -3.69 17.13
C LYS A 137 5.26 -4.61 16.56
N ALA A 138 5.39 -4.68 15.23
CA ALA A 138 6.41 -5.49 14.59
C ALA A 138 7.84 -4.99 14.88
N LEU A 139 8.01 -3.69 15.14
CA LEU A 139 9.30 -3.06 15.45
C LEU A 139 9.57 -2.86 16.94
N GLU A 140 8.60 -3.16 17.82
CA GLU A 140 8.72 -2.94 19.24
C GLU A 140 9.91 -3.72 19.84
N GLY A 141 10.76 -3.03 20.60
CA GLY A 141 11.95 -3.62 21.23
C GLY A 141 13.07 -4.04 20.26
N LYS A 142 12.95 -3.69 18.96
CA LYS A 142 13.93 -4.05 17.94
C LYS A 142 14.68 -2.82 17.43
N SER A 143 15.91 -3.05 16.97
CA SER A 143 16.77 -2.03 16.35
C SER A 143 17.37 -2.58 15.06
N GLU A 144 17.74 -1.67 14.15
CA GLU A 144 18.43 -2.00 12.89
C GLU A 144 17.69 -2.99 12.00
N GLN A 145 16.33 -3.02 12.09
CA GLN A 145 15.51 -3.89 11.26
C GLN A 145 15.27 -3.28 9.88
N LEU A 146 15.19 -4.14 8.86
CA LEU A 146 14.48 -3.84 7.62
C LEU A 146 13.21 -4.70 7.59
N LEU A 147 12.09 -4.08 7.99
CA LEU A 147 10.76 -4.71 7.97
C LEU A 147 10.13 -4.52 6.60
N VAL A 148 9.84 -5.61 5.89
CA VAL A 148 9.03 -5.58 4.67
C VAL A 148 7.56 -5.74 5.04
N VAL A 149 6.74 -4.82 4.53
CA VAL A 149 5.28 -4.77 4.72
C VAL A 149 4.63 -4.92 3.36
N ALA A 150 4.19 -6.11 3.01
CA ALA A 150 3.44 -6.33 1.77
C ALA A 150 1.98 -5.91 1.98
N THR A 151 1.55 -4.92 1.21
CA THR A 151 0.27 -4.25 1.40
C THR A 151 -0.26 -3.70 0.07
N HIS A 152 -1.04 -2.63 0.10
CA HIS A 152 -1.81 -2.07 -0.99
C HIS A 152 -1.50 -0.59 -1.21
N GLY A 153 -1.95 -0.05 -2.36
CA GLY A 153 -1.62 1.31 -2.75
C GLY A 153 -2.18 2.38 -1.82
N GLY A 154 -3.46 2.28 -1.47
CA GLY A 154 -4.13 3.22 -0.57
C GLY A 154 -3.57 3.15 0.85
N THR A 155 -3.42 1.93 1.39
CA THR A 155 -2.85 1.71 2.73
C THR A 155 -1.42 2.22 2.82
N ALA A 156 -0.56 1.94 1.83
CA ALA A 156 0.81 2.45 1.82
C ALA A 156 0.86 3.98 1.85
N ARG A 157 0.00 4.65 1.06
CA ARG A 157 -0.11 6.12 1.08
C ARG A 157 -0.53 6.64 2.45
N CYS A 158 -1.53 6.00 3.08
CA CYS A 158 -2.00 6.39 4.42
C CYS A 158 -0.89 6.22 5.47
N VAL A 159 -0.13 5.13 5.42
CA VAL A 159 1.03 4.89 6.30
C VAL A 159 2.11 5.95 6.07
N LEU A 160 2.46 6.25 4.81
CA LEU A 160 3.43 7.30 4.47
C LEU A 160 3.00 8.65 5.02
N GLY A 161 1.77 9.09 4.72
CA GLY A 161 1.25 10.37 5.20
C GLY A 161 1.29 10.50 6.72
N HIS A 162 0.90 9.44 7.43
CA HIS A 162 0.88 9.40 8.90
C HIS A 162 2.30 9.43 9.49
N LEU A 163 3.20 8.54 9.04
CA LEU A 163 4.57 8.45 9.59
C LEU A 163 5.42 9.69 9.28
N LEU A 164 5.17 10.33 8.14
CA LEU A 164 5.79 11.61 7.77
C LEU A 164 5.14 12.82 8.45
N GLN A 165 4.10 12.60 9.27
CA GLN A 165 3.39 13.65 9.99
C GLN A 165 2.81 14.75 9.09
N LEU A 166 2.42 14.37 7.85
CA LEU A 166 1.77 15.29 6.93
C LEU A 166 0.33 15.58 7.38
N PRO A 167 -0.17 16.81 7.22
CA PRO A 167 -1.60 17.04 7.33
C PRO A 167 -2.38 16.13 6.41
N LEU A 168 -3.49 15.57 6.88
CA LEU A 168 -4.28 14.57 6.13
C LEU A 168 -4.68 15.07 4.74
N THR A 169 -5.06 16.34 4.63
CA THR A 169 -5.40 17.01 3.36
C THR A 169 -4.24 17.03 2.35
N HIS A 170 -3.02 16.77 2.79
CA HIS A 170 -1.83 16.73 1.93
C HIS A 170 -1.40 15.30 1.56
N TRP A 171 -2.08 14.26 2.04
CA TRP A 171 -1.66 12.88 1.69
C TRP A 171 -1.79 12.58 0.19
N GLY A 172 -2.63 13.32 -0.52
CA GLY A 172 -2.75 13.23 -1.96
C GLY A 172 -1.51 13.66 -2.75
N VAL A 173 -0.59 14.45 -2.14
CA VAL A 173 0.68 14.85 -2.79
C VAL A 173 1.66 13.69 -2.91
N ILE A 174 1.48 12.65 -2.08
CA ILE A 174 2.25 11.42 -2.20
C ILE A 174 1.67 10.64 -3.39
N GLY A 175 2.45 10.47 -4.44
CA GLY A 175 2.07 9.65 -5.60
C GLY A 175 1.70 8.22 -5.17
N GLY A 176 0.91 7.53 -5.98
CA GLY A 176 0.61 6.11 -5.74
C GLY A 176 1.83 5.23 -5.99
N LEU A 177 1.87 4.07 -5.33
CA LEU A 177 2.82 3.02 -5.69
C LEU A 177 2.33 2.28 -6.93
N SER A 178 3.22 2.04 -7.89
CA SER A 178 2.97 1.09 -8.99
C SER A 178 2.85 -0.33 -8.45
N ASN A 179 2.25 -1.25 -9.21
CA ASN A 179 2.19 -2.65 -8.81
C ASN A 179 3.60 -3.22 -8.59
N ALA A 180 3.80 -3.96 -7.52
CA ALA A 180 5.07 -4.51 -7.04
C ALA A 180 6.18 -3.48 -6.78
N SER A 181 5.90 -2.18 -6.78
CA SER A 181 6.83 -1.14 -6.35
C SER A 181 6.79 -0.95 -4.84
N TRP A 182 7.81 -0.27 -4.31
CA TRP A 182 7.95 -0.06 -2.87
C TRP A 182 8.35 1.37 -2.52
N SER A 183 8.15 1.72 -1.25
CA SER A 183 8.71 2.90 -0.61
C SER A 183 9.47 2.50 0.64
N ILE A 184 10.56 3.19 0.92
CA ILE A 184 11.39 2.95 2.10
C ILE A 184 11.33 4.17 3.02
N LEU A 185 10.97 3.89 4.27
CA LEU A 185 11.06 4.83 5.38
C LEU A 185 12.19 4.39 6.31
N GLU A 186 12.96 5.36 6.80
CA GLU A 186 14.00 5.16 7.80
C GLU A 186 13.69 5.96 9.08
N ARG A 187 13.76 5.30 10.22
CA ARG A 187 13.55 5.91 11.54
C ARG A 187 14.83 6.57 12.03
N ASN A 188 14.81 7.88 12.21
CA ASN A 188 15.81 8.57 12.99
C ASN A 188 15.28 8.89 14.40
N PRO A 189 16.10 9.42 15.35
CA PRO A 189 15.65 9.68 16.72
C PRO A 189 14.47 10.67 16.84
N ARG A 190 14.21 11.48 15.83
CA ARG A 190 13.18 12.51 15.86
C ARG A 190 11.93 12.15 15.06
N GLN A 191 12.11 11.48 13.89
CA GLN A 191 11.03 11.30 12.92
C GLN A 191 11.32 10.15 11.98
N TRP A 192 10.36 9.81 11.13
CA TRP A 192 10.55 8.98 9.94
C TRP A 192 10.95 9.87 8.75
N ASN A 193 11.88 9.38 7.94
CA ASN A 193 12.27 10.01 6.67
C ASN A 193 11.89 9.08 5.52
N LEU A 194 11.31 9.62 4.47
CA LEU A 194 11.10 8.91 3.21
C LEU A 194 12.43 8.88 2.45
N VAL A 195 13.00 7.70 2.27
CA VAL A 195 14.30 7.50 1.60
C VAL A 195 14.10 7.21 0.12
N GLU A 196 13.12 6.37 -0.19
CA GLU A 196 12.73 6.04 -1.56
C GLU A 196 11.21 6.03 -1.69
N HIS A 197 10.70 6.43 -2.86
CA HIS A 197 9.29 6.37 -3.15
C HIS A 197 9.04 5.83 -4.56
N ASN A 198 8.08 4.89 -4.66
CA ASN A 198 7.70 4.23 -5.90
C ASN A 198 8.91 3.62 -6.65
N ALA A 199 9.86 3.06 -5.88
CA ALA A 199 11.01 2.35 -6.42
C ALA A 199 10.62 0.94 -6.90
N GLY A 200 11.41 0.39 -7.83
CA GLY A 200 11.22 -0.97 -8.34
C GLY A 200 11.05 -1.04 -9.85
N SER A 201 10.70 -2.22 -10.34
CA SER A 201 10.62 -2.51 -11.76
C SER A 201 9.57 -1.66 -12.47
N ILE A 202 9.98 -1.06 -13.56
CA ILE A 202 9.17 -0.38 -14.59
C ILE A 202 7.92 0.30 -14.00
N PRO A 203 8.00 1.57 -13.62
CA PRO A 203 6.84 2.29 -13.15
C PRO A 203 5.87 2.49 -14.31
N GLU A 204 4.83 1.67 -14.38
CA GLU A 204 3.61 2.15 -15.01
C GLU A 204 3.03 3.21 -14.07
N PRO A 205 2.71 4.42 -14.57
CA PRO A 205 2.09 5.43 -13.74
C PRO A 205 0.82 4.85 -13.13
N VAL A 206 0.74 4.84 -11.79
CA VAL A 206 -0.49 4.44 -11.11
C VAL A 206 -1.47 5.61 -11.20
N TYR A 207 -2.06 5.78 -12.34
CA TYR A 207 -3.26 6.60 -12.52
C TYR A 207 -4.48 5.72 -12.24
N GLY A 208 -4.46 5.02 -11.12
CA GLY A 208 -5.55 4.16 -10.72
C GLY A 208 -6.47 4.89 -9.76
N GLU A 209 -7.71 4.68 -9.95
CA GLU A 209 -8.82 5.21 -9.17
C GLU A 209 -8.81 4.71 -7.72
N GLU A 210 -8.08 3.64 -7.40
CA GLU A 210 -7.76 3.22 -6.03
C GLU A 210 -6.99 4.29 -5.27
N SER A 211 -6.25 5.14 -5.96
CA SER A 211 -5.47 6.20 -5.35
C SER A 211 -6.22 7.52 -5.24
N GLY A 212 -7.42 7.63 -5.78
CA GLY A 212 -8.17 8.88 -5.85
C GLY A 212 -7.54 9.93 -6.78
N ALA A 213 -6.51 9.58 -7.55
CA ALA A 213 -5.94 10.47 -8.54
C ALA A 213 -6.78 10.42 -9.83
N PRO A 214 -7.15 11.56 -10.43
CA PRO A 214 -7.83 11.57 -11.71
C PRO A 214 -6.94 10.97 -12.79
N SER A 215 -7.49 10.11 -13.65
CA SER A 215 -6.86 9.73 -14.90
C SER A 215 -6.63 11.00 -15.72
N VAL A 216 -5.38 11.36 -15.99
CA VAL A 216 -5.06 12.40 -16.95
C VAL A 216 -5.31 11.80 -18.33
N GLN A 217 -6.33 12.27 -19.02
CA GLN A 217 -6.50 12.05 -20.47
C GLN A 217 -5.56 12.94 -21.22
#